data_0bbfc234b11ec656243015192289ef52
#
_entry.id   0bbfc234b11ec656243015192289ef52
#
_cell.length_a   1.000
_cell.length_b   1.000
_cell.length_c   1.000
_cell.angle_alpha   90.00
_cell.angle_beta   90.00
_cell.angle_gamma   90.00
#
_symmetry.space_group_name_H-M   'P 1'
#
loop_
_entity.id
_entity.type
_entity.pdbx_description
1 polymer ?
#
loop_
_entity_poly.entity_id
_entity_poly.type
_entity_poly.pdbx_seq_one_letter_code
_entity_poly.pdbx_strand_id
1 'polypeptide(L)'
;MQVLALKYRPKHFSELVGQESVAKTLSLALDNQRLANAYLFSGLRGSGKTSSSRIFARALMCEEGPKSVPCDTCTQCQSALNNHHIDIIEMDGASNRGIDDVRNLIEQTRYKPSFGRYKIFIIDEVHMFTTEAFNALLKTLEEPPSHVKFLLATTDALKLPATILSRTQHFRFKKIHENSVISHLKTILEKEQVSYETSALEKLAHSGQGSLRDTITLLEQAINYCDNAITESKVAEMLGAIDRSVLEDFFQSLINQDEARLQDRYAILENYETESVLEEMMLFLKAKLLSPDSYSILLIERFFKIIMSGLSLLKEGANASFVLLLLKMKFKEALKLKALDDAILELEQSKESVLKPLNQNANAFKQESTEKIEKPEKKESAETPQTPMLSAKDRIFHNLFKQVQTLVYERNYELGAVFEKNIRFIDFDSQTKTLTWESLATHKDKELLRERFKIVKSIVDGVFGKGESIKIALKNQNKSALEVVKEFKFPSLKPKPTTETTAETKEKETKEAIEKETKKNDAKEIQETQPKETPTALQEFMANHSDLIEEIKSEFEIKSVELL
;
A
#
# COMPACT_ATOMS: atom_id res chain seq x y z
N MET A 1 38.72 4.61 9.77
CA MET A 1 38.47 3.75 8.60
C MET A 1 37.26 4.33 7.85
N GLN A 2 37.30 4.49 6.53
CA GLN A 2 36.15 5.02 5.80
C GLN A 2 35.18 3.87 5.52
N VAL A 3 33.86 4.07 5.76
CA VAL A 3 32.79 3.08 5.52
C VAL A 3 32.83 2.61 4.08
N LEU A 4 32.79 1.29 3.84
CA LEU A 4 32.90 0.69 2.50
C LEU A 4 31.86 1.23 1.51
N ALA A 5 30.63 1.45 1.96
CA ALA A 5 29.57 2.02 1.13
C ALA A 5 29.86 3.44 0.62
N LEU A 6 30.74 4.19 1.29
CA LEU A 6 31.22 5.50 0.86
C LEU A 6 32.51 5.37 0.02
N LYS A 7 33.44 4.48 0.41
CA LYS A 7 34.69 4.22 -0.30
C LYS A 7 34.46 3.71 -1.72
N TYR A 8 33.48 2.81 -1.90
CA TYR A 8 33.13 2.19 -3.18
C TYR A 8 31.90 2.83 -3.85
N ARG A 9 31.56 4.07 -3.44
CA ARG A 9 30.50 4.81 -4.11
C ARG A 9 30.91 5.12 -5.56
N PRO A 10 30.09 4.78 -6.59
CA PRO A 10 30.45 4.98 -7.98
C PRO A 10 30.73 6.45 -8.28
N LYS A 11 31.84 6.70 -8.99
CA LYS A 11 32.26 8.03 -9.44
C LYS A 11 31.95 8.25 -10.92
N HIS A 12 31.78 7.21 -11.70
CA HIS A 12 31.47 7.25 -13.13
C HIS A 12 30.24 6.42 -13.47
N PHE A 13 29.58 6.73 -14.59
CA PHE A 13 28.44 5.94 -15.06
C PHE A 13 28.79 4.49 -15.36
N SER A 14 30.03 4.22 -15.79
CA SER A 14 30.56 2.85 -16.03
C SER A 14 30.66 2.00 -14.76
N GLU A 15 30.71 2.62 -13.60
CA GLU A 15 30.77 1.95 -12.29
C GLU A 15 29.40 1.66 -11.68
N LEU A 16 28.30 2.11 -12.34
CA LEU A 16 26.94 1.84 -11.89
C LEU A 16 26.56 0.38 -12.15
N VAL A 17 26.37 -0.37 -11.09
CA VAL A 17 26.02 -1.79 -11.15
C VAL A 17 24.53 -1.96 -11.43
N GLY A 18 24.17 -2.73 -12.46
CA GLY A 18 22.79 -3.13 -12.77
C GLY A 18 21.89 -2.02 -13.29
N GLN A 19 22.45 -0.87 -13.70
CA GLN A 19 21.70 0.29 -14.21
C GLN A 19 22.19 0.72 -15.60
N GLU A 20 22.58 -0.22 -16.45
CA GLU A 20 23.22 0.01 -17.75
C GLU A 20 22.35 0.89 -18.67
N SER A 21 21.03 0.70 -18.67
CA SER A 21 20.11 1.47 -19.50
C SER A 21 20.03 2.94 -19.08
N VAL A 22 20.03 3.20 -17.77
CA VAL A 22 20.01 4.56 -17.21
C VAL A 22 21.34 5.24 -17.49
N ALA A 23 22.46 4.56 -17.20
CA ALA A 23 23.82 5.04 -17.44
C ALA A 23 24.01 5.42 -18.92
N LYS A 24 23.62 4.53 -19.84
CA LYS A 24 23.72 4.76 -21.29
C LYS A 24 22.89 5.96 -21.75
N THR A 25 21.64 6.06 -21.27
CA THR A 25 20.75 7.16 -21.69
C THR A 25 21.25 8.53 -21.19
N LEU A 26 21.70 8.60 -19.93
CA LEU A 26 22.28 9.83 -19.37
C LEU A 26 23.59 10.20 -20.07
N SER A 27 24.45 9.23 -20.38
CA SER A 27 25.69 9.45 -21.14
C SER A 27 25.40 10.03 -22.52
N LEU A 28 24.46 9.44 -23.26
CA LEU A 28 24.05 9.95 -24.59
C LEU A 28 23.42 11.34 -24.52
N ALA A 29 22.67 11.65 -23.46
CA ALA A 29 22.09 12.99 -23.27
C ALA A 29 23.19 14.04 -23.06
N LEU A 30 24.25 13.73 -22.32
CA LEU A 30 25.42 14.58 -22.11
C LEU A 30 26.22 14.78 -23.41
N ASP A 31 26.57 13.69 -24.09
CA ASP A 31 27.42 13.73 -25.27
C ASP A 31 26.73 14.42 -26.46
N ASN A 32 25.40 14.26 -26.59
CA ASN A 32 24.60 14.92 -27.60
C ASN A 32 24.09 16.30 -27.17
N GLN A 33 24.40 16.77 -25.97
CA GLN A 33 23.94 18.05 -25.39
C GLN A 33 22.41 18.21 -25.39
N ARG A 34 21.66 17.08 -25.33
CA ARG A 34 20.20 17.06 -25.24
C ARG A 34 19.76 17.00 -23.78
N LEU A 35 19.84 18.13 -23.12
CA LEU A 35 19.67 18.24 -21.68
C LEU A 35 18.30 18.77 -21.30
N ALA A 36 17.52 18.01 -20.54
CA ALA A 36 16.31 18.50 -19.89
C ALA A 36 16.65 19.45 -18.74
N ASN A 37 15.65 20.21 -18.25
CA ASN A 37 15.83 21.09 -17.10
C ASN A 37 15.59 20.37 -15.78
N ALA A 38 14.76 19.32 -15.78
CA ALA A 38 14.46 18.54 -14.60
C ALA A 38 14.49 17.03 -14.90
N TYR A 39 15.15 16.29 -14.02
CA TYR A 39 15.31 14.84 -14.06
C TYR A 39 14.73 14.25 -12.79
N LEU A 40 14.05 13.11 -12.90
CA LEU A 40 13.55 12.34 -11.76
C LEU A 40 14.14 10.94 -11.78
N PHE A 41 14.84 10.58 -10.72
CA PHE A 41 15.40 9.25 -10.48
C PHE A 41 14.55 8.52 -9.44
N SER A 42 13.83 7.48 -9.84
CA SER A 42 12.99 6.70 -8.92
C SER A 42 13.48 5.25 -8.80
N GLY A 43 13.23 4.61 -7.67
CA GLY A 43 13.53 3.21 -7.46
C GLY A 43 13.99 2.89 -6.04
N LEU A 44 14.34 1.62 -5.80
CA LEU A 44 14.72 1.10 -4.49
C LEU A 44 15.83 1.95 -3.83
N ARG A 45 15.78 2.08 -2.51
CA ARG A 45 16.90 2.65 -1.73
C ARG A 45 18.19 1.90 -2.05
N GLY A 46 19.33 2.60 -2.11
CA GLY A 46 20.61 1.97 -2.41
C GLY A 46 20.83 1.47 -3.84
N SER A 47 19.89 1.75 -4.79
CA SER A 47 20.01 1.37 -6.20
C SER A 47 20.91 2.29 -7.06
N GLY A 48 21.47 3.37 -6.48
CA GLY A 48 22.38 4.28 -7.17
C GLY A 48 21.78 5.64 -7.59
N LYS A 49 20.55 5.99 -7.23
CA LYS A 49 19.87 7.26 -7.60
C LYS A 49 20.71 8.51 -7.28
N THR A 50 21.04 8.71 -6.01
CA THR A 50 21.82 9.88 -5.56
C THR A 50 23.25 9.86 -6.12
N SER A 51 23.85 8.68 -6.28
CA SER A 51 25.17 8.56 -6.94
C SER A 51 25.10 9.02 -8.39
N SER A 52 24.07 8.58 -9.14
CA SER A 52 23.85 9.01 -10.52
C SER A 52 23.58 10.52 -10.62
N SER A 53 22.81 11.10 -9.69
CA SER A 53 22.61 12.56 -9.62
C SER A 53 23.94 13.30 -9.48
N ARG A 54 24.82 12.85 -8.58
CA ARG A 54 26.12 13.48 -8.36
C ARG A 54 27.08 13.29 -9.56
N ILE A 55 27.09 12.10 -10.19
CA ILE A 55 27.87 11.86 -11.42
C ILE A 55 27.39 12.78 -12.54
N PHE A 56 26.06 12.88 -12.73
CA PHE A 56 25.46 13.71 -13.76
C PHE A 56 25.71 15.20 -13.51
N ALA A 57 25.58 15.67 -12.26
CA ALA A 57 25.91 17.03 -11.89
C ALA A 57 27.37 17.37 -12.19
N ARG A 58 28.32 16.50 -11.80
CA ARG A 58 29.75 16.70 -12.11
C ARG A 58 30.01 16.74 -13.61
N ALA A 59 29.37 15.86 -14.39
CA ALA A 59 29.50 15.82 -15.84
C ALA A 59 28.99 17.10 -16.52
N LEU A 60 27.90 17.68 -16.00
CA LEU A 60 27.38 18.97 -16.46
C LEU A 60 28.30 20.15 -16.15
N MET A 61 29.01 20.09 -15.01
CA MET A 61 29.89 21.17 -14.53
C MET A 61 31.31 21.09 -15.06
N CYS A 62 31.73 19.94 -15.62
CA CYS A 62 33.07 19.75 -16.11
C CYS A 62 33.48 20.84 -17.13
N GLU A 63 34.64 21.45 -16.99
CA GLU A 63 35.13 22.51 -17.87
C GLU A 63 35.27 22.06 -19.34
N GLU A 64 35.63 20.79 -19.55
CA GLU A 64 35.70 20.17 -20.88
C GLU A 64 34.36 19.60 -21.38
N GLY A 65 33.27 19.70 -20.58
CA GLY A 65 31.97 19.11 -20.90
C GLY A 65 30.90 20.16 -21.28
N PRO A 66 29.61 19.79 -21.27
CA PRO A 66 29.04 18.54 -20.78
C PRO A 66 29.48 17.32 -21.59
N LYS A 67 29.93 16.27 -20.92
CA LYS A 67 30.33 14.97 -21.52
C LYS A 67 30.09 13.81 -20.55
N SER A 68 29.88 12.60 -21.08
CA SER A 68 29.56 11.41 -20.28
C SER A 68 30.70 11.01 -19.32
N VAL A 69 31.93 11.29 -19.68
CA VAL A 69 33.13 11.05 -18.84
C VAL A 69 33.75 12.38 -18.47
N PRO A 70 33.48 12.90 -17.25
CA PRO A 70 34.13 14.12 -16.77
C PRO A 70 35.64 13.95 -16.65
N CYS A 71 36.42 15.04 -16.76
CA CYS A 71 37.90 14.97 -16.75
C CYS A 71 38.48 14.64 -15.37
N ASP A 72 37.73 14.84 -14.29
CA ASP A 72 38.13 14.64 -12.88
C ASP A 72 39.31 15.47 -12.38
N THR A 73 39.95 16.24 -13.23
CA THR A 73 41.15 17.03 -12.91
C THR A 73 40.91 18.52 -12.81
N CYS A 74 39.85 19.06 -13.49
CA CYS A 74 39.55 20.48 -13.43
C CYS A 74 38.97 20.88 -12.05
N THR A 75 38.99 22.18 -11.78
CA THR A 75 38.56 22.74 -10.49
C THR A 75 37.10 22.40 -10.20
N GLN A 76 36.23 22.41 -11.20
CA GLN A 76 34.79 22.06 -11.06
C GLN A 76 34.62 20.58 -10.69
N CYS A 77 35.32 19.67 -11.38
CA CYS A 77 35.24 18.26 -11.07
C CYS A 77 35.74 17.93 -9.66
N GLN A 78 36.89 18.51 -9.27
CA GLN A 78 37.47 18.28 -7.96
C GLN A 78 36.59 18.83 -6.83
N SER A 79 36.01 20.03 -6.99
CA SER A 79 35.05 20.60 -6.04
C SER A 79 33.80 19.74 -5.91
N ALA A 80 33.29 19.22 -7.04
CA ALA A 80 32.12 18.34 -7.05
C ALA A 80 32.39 16.98 -6.38
N LEU A 81 33.58 16.38 -6.63
CA LEU A 81 34.00 15.12 -5.99
C LEU A 81 34.10 15.26 -4.47
N ASN A 82 34.53 16.41 -3.98
CA ASN A 82 34.69 16.69 -2.56
C ASN A 82 33.40 17.22 -1.90
N ASN A 83 32.29 17.30 -2.63
CA ASN A 83 30.98 17.86 -2.19
C ASN A 83 31.08 19.33 -1.70
N HIS A 84 31.98 20.12 -2.27
CA HIS A 84 32.20 21.53 -1.91
C HIS A 84 31.91 22.50 -3.06
N HIS A 85 31.18 22.05 -4.10
CA HIS A 85 30.86 22.88 -5.25
C HIS A 85 29.73 23.86 -4.93
N ILE A 86 29.98 25.16 -5.01
CA ILE A 86 29.03 26.23 -4.63
C ILE A 86 27.75 26.21 -5.48
N ASP A 87 27.88 25.86 -6.77
CA ASP A 87 26.73 25.82 -7.70
C ASP A 87 26.05 24.44 -7.79
N ILE A 88 26.46 23.46 -6.97
CA ILE A 88 25.76 22.18 -6.78
C ILE A 88 25.22 22.14 -5.36
N ILE A 89 23.92 22.32 -5.24
CA ILE A 89 23.20 22.40 -3.98
C ILE A 89 22.48 21.07 -3.78
N GLU A 90 22.86 20.34 -2.74
CA GLU A 90 22.22 19.07 -2.39
C GLU A 90 21.33 19.27 -1.16
N MET A 91 20.07 18.85 -1.26
CA MET A 91 19.05 18.95 -0.22
C MET A 91 18.45 17.55 0.03
N ASP A 92 18.34 17.16 1.27
CA ASP A 92 17.56 15.98 1.67
C ASP A 92 16.13 16.40 2.00
N GLY A 93 15.17 15.87 1.23
CA GLY A 93 13.75 16.16 1.41
C GLY A 93 13.15 15.61 2.70
N ALA A 94 13.81 14.64 3.35
CA ALA A 94 13.35 14.15 4.65
C ALA A 94 13.60 15.18 5.76
N SER A 95 14.75 15.86 5.71
CA SER A 95 15.15 16.88 6.67
C SER A 95 14.56 18.27 6.34
N ASN A 96 14.37 18.59 5.06
CA ASN A 96 13.95 19.91 4.57
C ASN A 96 12.64 19.78 3.76
N ARG A 97 11.57 19.35 4.42
CA ARG A 97 10.29 19.02 3.77
C ARG A 97 9.31 20.20 3.70
N GLY A 98 9.62 21.30 4.36
CA GLY A 98 8.72 22.43 4.55
C GLY A 98 8.66 23.35 3.34
N ILE A 99 7.58 24.14 3.27
CA ILE A 99 7.38 25.14 2.22
C ILE A 99 8.48 26.21 2.23
N ASP A 100 8.97 26.59 3.40
CA ASP A 100 9.97 27.66 3.53
C ASP A 100 11.35 27.21 3.06
N ASP A 101 11.71 25.93 3.27
CA ASP A 101 12.94 25.34 2.74
C ASP A 101 12.93 25.37 1.21
N VAL A 102 11.78 24.98 0.62
CA VAL A 102 11.60 24.99 -0.85
C VAL A 102 11.55 26.42 -1.40
N ARG A 103 10.96 27.38 -0.70
CA ARG A 103 11.00 28.81 -1.11
C ARG A 103 12.43 29.34 -1.12
N ASN A 104 13.22 29.05 -0.09
CA ASN A 104 14.63 29.41 -0.03
C ASN A 104 15.41 28.82 -1.22
N LEU A 105 15.15 27.55 -1.56
CA LEU A 105 15.73 26.92 -2.73
C LEU A 105 15.30 27.62 -4.03
N ILE A 106 14.02 27.96 -4.19
CA ILE A 106 13.49 28.67 -5.35
C ILE A 106 14.12 30.07 -5.49
N GLU A 107 14.32 30.78 -4.40
CA GLU A 107 15.02 32.09 -4.44
C GLU A 107 16.45 31.93 -4.97
N GLN A 108 17.15 30.87 -4.57
CA GLN A 108 18.48 30.61 -5.09
C GLN A 108 18.51 30.32 -6.59
N THR A 109 17.42 29.86 -7.20
CA THR A 109 17.34 29.64 -8.66
C THR A 109 17.41 30.95 -9.46
N ARG A 110 17.08 32.09 -8.86
CA ARG A 110 17.12 33.41 -9.51
C ARG A 110 18.55 33.91 -9.75
N TYR A 111 19.49 33.42 -8.95
CA TYR A 111 20.88 33.84 -9.09
C TYR A 111 21.62 32.96 -10.11
N LYS A 112 22.40 33.58 -10.97
CA LYS A 112 23.28 32.90 -11.92
C LYS A 112 24.32 32.07 -11.17
N PRO A 113 24.85 30.97 -11.78
CA PRO A 113 25.95 30.24 -11.19
C PRO A 113 27.18 31.14 -11.00
N SER A 114 27.94 30.89 -9.93
CA SER A 114 29.12 31.67 -9.56
C SER A 114 30.36 31.26 -10.35
N PHE A 115 30.54 29.96 -10.55
CA PHE A 115 31.73 29.39 -11.19
C PHE A 115 31.40 28.40 -12.30
N GLY A 116 30.26 27.70 -12.21
CA GLY A 116 29.86 26.67 -13.15
C GLY A 116 29.04 27.17 -14.32
N ARG A 117 28.73 26.27 -15.26
CA ARG A 117 27.82 26.54 -16.38
C ARG A 117 26.36 26.55 -15.94
N TYR A 118 26.04 25.74 -14.95
CA TYR A 118 24.69 25.54 -14.43
C TYR A 118 24.68 25.71 -12.93
N LYS A 119 23.51 26.03 -12.38
CA LYS A 119 23.19 25.91 -10.98
C LYS A 119 22.33 24.67 -10.81
N ILE A 120 22.84 23.67 -10.08
CA ILE A 120 22.26 22.34 -10.02
C ILE A 120 21.70 22.11 -8.63
N PHE A 121 20.42 21.71 -8.57
CA PHE A 121 19.75 21.34 -7.32
C PHE A 121 19.51 19.84 -7.32
N ILE A 122 20.18 19.13 -6.42
CA ILE A 122 19.97 17.71 -6.16
C ILE A 122 19.04 17.61 -4.94
N ILE A 123 17.84 17.07 -5.15
CA ILE A 123 16.86 16.90 -4.06
C ILE A 123 16.64 15.40 -3.88
N ASP A 124 17.16 14.85 -2.78
CA ASP A 124 16.98 13.44 -2.43
C ASP A 124 15.68 13.26 -1.64
N GLU A 125 15.08 12.08 -1.75
CA GLU A 125 13.80 11.69 -1.14
C GLU A 125 12.69 12.75 -1.29
N VAL A 126 12.58 13.33 -2.49
CA VAL A 126 11.64 14.43 -2.80
C VAL A 126 10.18 14.11 -2.46
N HIS A 127 9.79 12.83 -2.39
CA HIS A 127 8.44 12.41 -1.99
C HIS A 127 8.07 12.76 -0.53
N MET A 128 9.05 13.18 0.27
CA MET A 128 8.84 13.63 1.65
C MET A 128 8.37 15.09 1.75
N PHE A 129 8.37 15.84 0.65
CA PHE A 129 7.88 17.21 0.62
C PHE A 129 6.39 17.29 0.96
N THR A 130 5.99 18.37 1.64
CA THR A 130 4.58 18.67 1.85
C THR A 130 3.90 19.08 0.54
N THR A 131 2.58 19.00 0.48
CA THR A 131 1.80 19.38 -0.71
C THR A 131 2.04 20.85 -1.10
N GLU A 132 2.17 21.73 -0.11
CA GLU A 132 2.46 23.15 -0.28
C GLU A 132 3.85 23.38 -0.86
N ALA A 133 4.86 22.59 -0.40
CA ALA A 133 6.22 22.62 -0.92
C ALA A 133 6.27 22.18 -2.39
N PHE A 134 5.55 21.09 -2.75
CA PHE A 134 5.40 20.71 -4.15
C PHE A 134 4.78 21.80 -4.99
N ASN A 135 3.68 22.40 -4.55
CA ASN A 135 2.99 23.45 -5.28
C ASN A 135 3.89 24.69 -5.51
N ALA A 136 4.71 25.05 -4.52
CA ALA A 136 5.68 26.12 -4.68
C ALA A 136 6.74 25.81 -5.75
N LEU A 137 7.19 24.55 -5.86
CA LEU A 137 8.22 24.11 -6.81
C LEU A 137 7.69 24.05 -8.26
N LEU A 138 6.38 23.77 -8.45
CA LEU A 138 5.78 23.56 -9.77
C LEU A 138 6.06 24.70 -10.75
N LYS A 139 5.87 25.96 -10.34
CA LYS A 139 6.10 27.13 -11.22
C LYS A 139 7.54 27.17 -11.72
N THR A 140 8.52 26.85 -10.87
CA THR A 140 9.93 26.85 -11.24
C THR A 140 10.29 25.65 -12.13
N LEU A 141 9.59 24.54 -12.00
CA LEU A 141 9.77 23.38 -12.88
C LEU A 141 9.12 23.58 -14.26
N GLU A 142 8.05 24.39 -14.35
CA GLU A 142 7.40 24.74 -15.62
C GLU A 142 8.28 25.68 -16.46
N GLU A 143 8.78 26.73 -15.84
CA GLU A 143 9.58 27.77 -16.49
C GLU A 143 10.92 27.97 -15.76
N PRO A 144 11.79 26.94 -15.76
CA PRO A 144 13.07 27.05 -15.07
C PRO A 144 14.00 28.02 -15.82
N PRO A 145 14.79 28.83 -15.09
CA PRO A 145 15.85 29.62 -15.72
C PRO A 145 16.79 28.70 -16.50
N SER A 146 17.28 29.15 -17.67
CA SER A 146 18.10 28.31 -18.57
C SER A 146 19.39 27.77 -17.94
N HIS A 147 19.88 28.44 -16.91
CA HIS A 147 21.07 28.03 -16.14
C HIS A 147 20.78 27.07 -14.99
N VAL A 148 19.51 26.72 -14.75
CA VAL A 148 19.12 25.86 -13.63
C VAL A 148 18.84 24.44 -14.10
N LYS A 149 19.29 23.44 -13.31
CA LYS A 149 18.99 22.02 -13.52
C LYS A 149 18.53 21.40 -12.19
N PHE A 150 17.43 20.67 -12.23
CA PHE A 150 16.89 19.92 -11.10
C PHE A 150 17.14 18.42 -11.27
N LEU A 151 17.70 17.79 -10.25
CA LEU A 151 17.94 16.36 -10.17
C LEU A 151 17.20 15.82 -8.94
N LEU A 152 15.99 15.33 -9.17
CA LEU A 152 15.10 14.84 -8.12
C LEU A 152 15.32 13.33 -7.93
N ALA A 153 15.46 12.86 -6.71
CA ALA A 153 15.54 11.43 -6.40
C ALA A 153 14.42 11.03 -5.42
N THR A 154 13.86 9.84 -5.60
CA THR A 154 12.79 9.31 -4.74
C THR A 154 12.84 7.80 -4.65
N THR A 155 12.50 7.26 -3.50
CA THR A 155 12.23 5.82 -3.34
C THR A 155 10.79 5.47 -3.73
N ASP A 156 9.86 6.42 -3.69
CA ASP A 156 8.45 6.21 -4.00
C ASP A 156 7.93 7.26 -5.00
N ALA A 157 7.89 6.86 -6.27
CA ALA A 157 7.36 7.72 -7.34
C ALA A 157 5.82 7.84 -7.30
N LEU A 158 5.10 6.91 -6.63
CA LEU A 158 3.64 6.94 -6.57
C LEU A 158 3.12 8.04 -5.65
N LYS A 159 3.94 8.47 -4.68
CA LYS A 159 3.62 9.59 -3.79
C LYS A 159 3.81 10.96 -4.46
N LEU A 160 4.43 11.00 -5.64
CA LEU A 160 4.65 12.27 -6.34
C LEU A 160 3.39 12.70 -7.10
N PRO A 161 3.04 14.00 -7.05
CA PRO A 161 1.98 14.55 -7.89
C PRO A 161 2.25 14.30 -9.39
N ALA A 162 1.21 13.99 -10.15
CA ALA A 162 1.31 13.78 -11.59
C ALA A 162 1.87 15.02 -12.33
N THR A 163 1.66 16.20 -11.77
CA THR A 163 2.19 17.47 -12.26
C THR A 163 3.71 17.55 -12.22
N ILE A 164 4.38 16.94 -11.24
CA ILE A 164 5.84 16.81 -11.18
C ILE A 164 6.32 15.78 -12.20
N LEU A 165 5.65 14.62 -12.27
CA LEU A 165 6.02 13.55 -13.20
C LEU A 165 5.98 14.00 -14.66
N SER A 166 5.00 14.84 -15.05
CA SER A 166 4.87 15.35 -16.42
C SER A 166 5.93 16.38 -16.82
N ARG A 167 6.61 17.03 -15.85
CA ARG A 167 7.61 18.08 -16.06
C ARG A 167 9.04 17.62 -15.89
N THR A 168 9.23 16.33 -15.57
CA THR A 168 10.55 15.75 -15.33
C THR A 168 10.84 14.61 -16.30
N GLN A 169 12.10 14.49 -16.74
CA GLN A 169 12.54 13.31 -17.46
C GLN A 169 12.75 12.17 -16.45
N HIS A 170 11.87 11.17 -16.47
CA HIS A 170 11.80 10.13 -15.47
C HIS A 170 12.69 8.93 -15.81
N PHE A 171 13.62 8.60 -14.93
CA PHE A 171 14.50 7.43 -14.98
C PHE A 171 14.16 6.48 -13.83
N ARG A 172 13.84 5.22 -14.18
CA ARG A 172 13.50 4.19 -13.20
C ARG A 172 14.67 3.27 -12.95
N PHE A 173 15.18 3.30 -11.73
CA PHE A 173 16.25 2.40 -11.26
C PHE A 173 15.63 1.07 -10.86
N LYS A 174 16.14 0.00 -11.45
CA LYS A 174 15.67 -1.35 -11.18
C LYS A 174 16.34 -1.92 -9.93
N LYS A 175 15.70 -2.94 -9.34
CA LYS A 175 16.34 -3.80 -8.36
C LYS A 175 17.57 -4.45 -9.02
N ILE A 176 18.71 -4.44 -8.33
CA ILE A 176 19.95 -5.01 -8.86
C ILE A 176 19.88 -6.53 -8.72
N HIS A 177 20.21 -7.25 -9.79
CA HIS A 177 20.24 -8.71 -9.77
C HIS A 177 21.33 -9.24 -8.85
N GLU A 178 21.03 -10.29 -8.10
CA GLU A 178 21.94 -10.90 -7.12
C GLU A 178 23.30 -11.24 -7.73
N ASN A 179 23.34 -11.81 -8.94
CA ASN A 179 24.61 -12.11 -9.64
C ASN A 179 25.48 -10.87 -9.87
N SER A 180 24.88 -9.73 -10.20
CA SER A 180 25.61 -8.47 -10.38
C SER A 180 26.12 -7.93 -9.04
N VAL A 181 25.34 -8.08 -7.99
CA VAL A 181 25.75 -7.73 -6.62
C VAL A 181 26.93 -8.61 -6.21
N ILE A 182 26.83 -9.94 -6.32
CA ILE A 182 27.89 -10.89 -5.96
C ILE A 182 29.19 -10.57 -6.72
N SER A 183 29.10 -10.30 -8.03
CA SER A 183 30.25 -9.92 -8.83
C SER A 183 30.93 -8.65 -8.31
N HIS A 184 30.13 -7.65 -7.90
CA HIS A 184 30.67 -6.42 -7.34
C HIS A 184 31.28 -6.62 -5.94
N LEU A 185 30.66 -7.44 -5.08
CA LEU A 185 31.21 -7.80 -3.77
C LEU A 185 32.58 -8.50 -3.92
N LYS A 186 32.72 -9.41 -4.87
CA LYS A 186 34.02 -10.06 -5.19
C LYS A 186 35.08 -9.02 -5.51
N THR A 187 34.75 -8.06 -6.39
CA THR A 187 35.70 -6.98 -6.77
C THR A 187 36.11 -6.12 -5.55
N ILE A 188 35.18 -5.88 -4.60
CA ILE A 188 35.49 -5.16 -3.36
C ILE A 188 36.43 -5.98 -2.49
N LEU A 189 36.12 -7.25 -2.24
CA LEU A 189 36.89 -8.12 -1.36
C LEU A 189 38.30 -8.39 -1.90
N GLU A 190 38.45 -8.51 -3.22
CA GLU A 190 39.76 -8.59 -3.88
C GLU A 190 40.62 -7.34 -3.62
N LYS A 191 40.01 -6.14 -3.67
CA LYS A 191 40.70 -4.88 -3.36
C LYS A 191 41.01 -4.71 -1.87
N GLU A 192 40.17 -5.24 -0.99
CA GLU A 192 40.40 -5.23 0.47
C GLU A 192 41.24 -6.39 0.96
N GLN A 193 41.65 -7.33 0.07
CA GLN A 193 42.44 -8.53 0.37
C GLN A 193 41.78 -9.43 1.44
N VAL A 194 40.47 -9.60 1.40
CA VAL A 194 39.70 -10.44 2.31
C VAL A 194 39.34 -11.75 1.63
N SER A 195 39.57 -12.89 2.31
CA SER A 195 39.17 -14.21 1.81
C SER A 195 37.67 -14.45 2.01
N TYR A 196 37.03 -15.15 1.07
CA TYR A 196 35.57 -15.35 1.11
C TYR A 196 35.15 -16.68 0.47
N GLU A 197 34.02 -17.19 0.92
CA GLU A 197 33.27 -18.26 0.26
C GLU A 197 32.16 -17.65 -0.62
N THR A 198 31.93 -18.22 -1.81
CA THR A 198 30.89 -17.70 -2.73
C THR A 198 29.50 -17.83 -2.15
N SER A 199 29.21 -18.93 -1.44
CA SER A 199 27.92 -19.14 -0.73
C SER A 199 27.64 -18.08 0.35
N ALA A 200 28.67 -17.58 1.04
CA ALA A 200 28.54 -16.46 1.97
C ALA A 200 28.11 -15.17 1.27
N LEU A 201 28.68 -14.89 0.08
CA LEU A 201 28.30 -13.72 -0.71
C LEU A 201 26.88 -13.82 -1.27
N GLU A 202 26.43 -15.02 -1.62
CA GLU A 202 25.05 -15.27 -2.03
C GLU A 202 24.06 -14.93 -0.90
N LYS A 203 24.37 -15.33 0.34
CA LYS A 203 23.56 -14.98 1.51
C LYS A 203 23.53 -13.46 1.75
N LEU A 204 24.68 -12.79 1.67
CA LEU A 204 24.75 -11.33 1.79
C LEU A 204 23.95 -10.61 0.70
N ALA A 205 24.09 -11.05 -0.56
CA ALA A 205 23.36 -10.47 -1.69
C ALA A 205 21.85 -10.68 -1.57
N HIS A 206 21.45 -11.85 -1.08
CA HIS A 206 20.04 -12.17 -0.80
C HIS A 206 19.48 -11.25 0.29
N SER A 207 20.16 -11.14 1.42
CA SER A 207 19.74 -10.28 2.55
C SER A 207 19.69 -8.79 2.18
N GLY A 208 20.55 -8.33 1.24
CA GLY A 208 20.53 -6.97 0.73
C GLY A 208 19.35 -6.65 -0.20
N GLN A 209 18.55 -7.64 -0.59
CA GLN A 209 17.31 -7.53 -1.37
C GLN A 209 17.40 -6.66 -2.64
N GLY A 210 18.62 -6.58 -3.23
CA GLY A 210 18.93 -5.79 -4.44
C GLY A 210 19.23 -4.32 -4.18
N SER A 211 19.46 -3.94 -2.93
CA SER A 211 20.06 -2.67 -2.51
C SER A 211 21.57 -2.86 -2.38
N LEU A 212 22.34 -2.31 -3.30
CA LEU A 212 23.79 -2.44 -3.26
C LEU A 212 24.43 -1.76 -2.04
N ARG A 213 23.87 -0.60 -1.62
CA ARG A 213 24.34 0.13 -0.44
C ARG A 213 24.19 -0.70 0.82
N ASP A 214 23.01 -1.30 1.01
CA ASP A 214 22.72 -2.08 2.21
C ASP A 214 23.52 -3.39 2.18
N THR A 215 23.68 -4.03 1.01
CA THR A 215 24.55 -5.21 0.86
C THR A 215 26.00 -4.91 1.18
N ILE A 216 26.56 -3.76 0.74
CA ILE A 216 27.95 -3.37 1.07
C ILE A 216 28.08 -3.08 2.58
N THR A 217 27.05 -2.54 3.20
CA THR A 217 27.03 -2.34 4.68
C THR A 217 27.04 -3.68 5.41
N LEU A 218 26.25 -4.66 4.95
CA LEU A 218 26.29 -6.03 5.48
C LEU A 218 27.65 -6.70 5.23
N LEU A 219 28.27 -6.45 4.05
CA LEU A 219 29.61 -6.94 3.78
C LEU A 219 30.65 -6.38 4.76
N GLU A 220 30.58 -5.09 5.07
CA GLU A 220 31.47 -4.45 6.07
C GLU A 220 31.30 -5.06 7.46
N GLN A 221 30.06 -5.34 7.86
CA GLN A 221 29.76 -6.05 9.11
C GLN A 221 30.35 -7.47 9.07
N ALA A 222 30.19 -8.19 7.93
CA ALA A 222 30.74 -9.53 7.77
C ALA A 222 32.27 -9.57 7.83
N ILE A 223 32.97 -8.62 7.23
CA ILE A 223 34.43 -8.50 7.32
C ILE A 223 34.87 -8.39 8.79
N ASN A 224 34.20 -7.51 9.55
CA ASN A 224 34.51 -7.27 10.95
C ASN A 224 34.18 -8.49 11.85
N TYR A 225 33.03 -9.14 11.58
CA TYR A 225 32.56 -10.28 12.38
C TYR A 225 33.39 -11.55 12.10
N CYS A 226 33.79 -11.76 10.84
CA CYS A 226 34.48 -12.97 10.40
C CYS A 226 36.00 -12.89 10.53
N ASP A 227 36.55 -11.79 11.03
CA ASP A 227 38.01 -11.56 11.14
C ASP A 227 38.75 -11.82 9.82
N ASN A 228 38.31 -11.13 8.75
CA ASN A 228 38.87 -11.19 7.38
C ASN A 228 38.78 -12.57 6.65
N ALA A 229 37.99 -13.52 7.19
CA ALA A 229 37.75 -14.81 6.52
C ALA A 229 36.24 -15.07 6.48
N ILE A 230 35.56 -14.61 5.42
CA ILE A 230 34.11 -14.65 5.29
C ILE A 230 33.67 -16.05 4.88
N THR A 231 33.11 -16.81 5.85
CA THR A 231 32.54 -18.13 5.63
C THR A 231 31.02 -18.09 5.69
N GLU A 232 30.36 -19.06 5.04
CA GLU A 232 28.90 -19.15 4.99
C GLU A 232 28.28 -19.27 6.40
N SER A 233 28.89 -20.09 7.26
CA SER A 233 28.40 -20.33 8.62
C SER A 233 28.42 -19.07 9.48
N LYS A 234 29.54 -18.32 9.48
CA LYS A 234 29.67 -17.07 10.24
C LYS A 234 28.75 -15.98 9.71
N VAL A 235 28.56 -15.88 8.38
CA VAL A 235 27.62 -14.94 7.80
C VAL A 235 26.18 -15.29 8.19
N ALA A 236 25.81 -16.56 8.17
CA ALA A 236 24.49 -17.00 8.64
C ALA A 236 24.26 -16.64 10.11
N GLU A 237 25.26 -16.86 10.96
CA GLU A 237 25.21 -16.50 12.39
C GLU A 237 25.08 -14.99 12.58
N MET A 238 25.90 -14.18 11.88
CA MET A 238 25.86 -12.71 11.93
C MET A 238 24.51 -12.14 11.47
N LEU A 239 23.93 -12.70 10.42
CA LEU A 239 22.64 -12.27 9.89
C LEU A 239 21.46 -12.77 10.75
N GLY A 240 21.69 -13.64 11.75
CA GLY A 240 20.62 -14.30 12.45
C GLY A 240 19.73 -15.14 11.50
N ALA A 241 20.32 -15.60 10.39
CA ALA A 241 19.59 -16.36 9.38
C ALA A 241 19.20 -17.73 9.95
N ILE A 242 17.95 -18.07 9.76
CA ILE A 242 17.39 -19.34 10.20
C ILE A 242 17.87 -20.44 9.27
N ASP A 243 18.38 -21.53 9.82
CA ASP A 243 18.75 -22.66 9.01
C ASP A 243 17.51 -23.22 8.30
N ARG A 244 17.62 -23.34 6.98
CA ARG A 244 16.55 -23.87 6.14
C ARG A 244 16.09 -25.26 6.57
N SER A 245 16.98 -26.07 7.14
CA SER A 245 16.64 -27.38 7.69
C SER A 245 15.67 -27.28 8.87
N VAL A 246 15.81 -26.25 9.71
CA VAL A 246 14.89 -26.00 10.85
C VAL A 246 13.49 -25.67 10.35
N LEU A 247 13.38 -24.85 9.29
CA LEU A 247 12.08 -24.53 8.68
C LEU A 247 11.46 -25.76 7.98
N GLU A 248 12.29 -26.53 7.28
CA GLU A 248 11.83 -27.77 6.64
C GLU A 248 11.30 -28.76 7.67
N ASP A 249 12.05 -29.01 8.73
CA ASP A 249 11.64 -29.86 9.85
C ASP A 249 10.37 -29.32 10.54
N PHE A 250 10.25 -27.99 10.72
CA PHE A 250 9.07 -27.36 11.31
C PHE A 250 7.81 -27.65 10.48
N PHE A 251 7.83 -27.38 9.18
CA PHE A 251 6.69 -27.63 8.31
C PHE A 251 6.41 -29.12 8.14
N GLN A 252 7.44 -29.96 8.11
CA GLN A 252 7.28 -31.41 8.01
C GLN A 252 6.67 -32.00 9.29
N SER A 253 7.11 -31.56 10.47
CA SER A 253 6.53 -31.94 11.75
C SER A 253 5.08 -31.47 11.87
N LEU A 254 4.79 -30.28 11.35
CA LEU A 254 3.43 -29.74 11.31
C LEU A 254 2.51 -30.63 10.46
N ILE A 255 2.93 -31.01 9.23
CA ILE A 255 2.14 -31.84 8.31
C ILE A 255 1.97 -33.27 8.86
N ASN A 256 3.02 -33.84 9.45
CA ASN A 256 3.01 -35.17 10.03
C ASN A 256 2.30 -35.21 11.40
N GLN A 257 1.88 -34.06 11.94
CA GLN A 257 1.24 -33.91 13.25
C GLN A 257 2.12 -34.43 14.42
N ASP A 258 3.45 -34.36 14.26
CA ASP A 258 4.43 -34.71 15.30
C ASP A 258 4.59 -33.54 16.27
N GLU A 259 3.82 -33.56 17.36
CA GLU A 259 3.77 -32.47 18.32
C GLU A 259 5.09 -32.28 19.07
N ALA A 260 5.83 -33.35 19.38
CA ALA A 260 7.09 -33.23 20.10
C ALA A 260 8.15 -32.50 19.26
N ARG A 261 8.36 -32.95 18.03
CA ARG A 261 9.29 -32.29 17.09
C ARG A 261 8.86 -30.87 16.78
N LEU A 262 7.57 -30.63 16.57
CA LEU A 262 7.03 -29.30 16.31
C LEU A 262 7.32 -28.33 17.45
N GLN A 263 7.22 -28.80 18.70
CA GLN A 263 7.52 -28.00 19.87
C GLN A 263 9.03 -27.65 19.96
N ASP A 264 9.89 -28.63 19.70
CA ASP A 264 11.34 -28.43 19.69
C ASP A 264 11.76 -27.41 18.60
N ARG A 265 11.22 -27.55 17.39
CA ARG A 265 11.51 -26.59 16.29
C ARG A 265 10.93 -25.21 16.57
N TYR A 266 9.75 -25.14 17.16
CA TYR A 266 9.17 -23.87 17.59
C TYR A 266 10.06 -23.16 18.62
N ALA A 267 10.58 -23.86 19.61
CA ALA A 267 11.49 -23.29 20.62
C ALA A 267 12.79 -22.74 20.00
N ILE A 268 13.29 -23.39 18.94
CA ILE A 268 14.44 -22.86 18.18
C ILE A 268 14.04 -21.55 17.46
N LEU A 269 12.88 -21.54 16.77
CA LEU A 269 12.41 -20.36 16.03
C LEU A 269 12.10 -19.17 16.94
N GLU A 270 11.69 -19.39 18.18
CA GLU A 270 11.39 -18.34 19.16
C GLU A 270 12.63 -17.54 19.59
N ASN A 271 13.85 -18.07 19.37
CA ASN A 271 15.11 -17.36 19.63
C ASN A 271 15.48 -16.36 18.53
N TYR A 272 14.80 -16.38 17.40
CA TYR A 272 15.03 -15.45 16.30
C TYR A 272 14.01 -14.30 16.31
N GLU A 273 14.35 -13.21 15.62
CA GLU A 273 13.41 -12.12 15.41
C GLU A 273 12.20 -12.62 14.60
N THR A 274 11.00 -12.46 15.17
CA THR A 274 9.77 -13.03 14.59
C THR A 274 9.50 -12.52 13.18
N GLU A 275 9.77 -11.24 12.86
CA GLU A 275 9.60 -10.72 11.50
C GLU A 275 10.49 -11.47 10.51
N SER A 276 11.75 -11.68 10.85
CA SER A 276 12.71 -12.47 10.06
C SER A 276 12.26 -13.94 9.91
N VAL A 277 11.71 -14.55 10.97
CA VAL A 277 11.14 -15.92 10.90
C VAL A 277 10.02 -15.99 9.87
N LEU A 278 9.11 -15.00 9.87
CA LEU A 278 7.97 -14.97 8.95
C LEU A 278 8.41 -14.73 7.50
N GLU A 279 9.41 -13.87 7.27
CA GLU A 279 9.97 -13.65 5.93
C GLU A 279 10.64 -14.92 5.39
N GLU A 280 11.44 -15.59 6.18
CA GLU A 280 12.08 -16.86 5.79
C GLU A 280 11.05 -17.98 5.56
N MET A 281 9.99 -18.06 6.36
CA MET A 281 8.86 -18.97 6.09
C MET A 281 8.20 -18.70 4.74
N MET A 282 8.00 -17.43 4.35
CA MET A 282 7.47 -17.06 3.03
C MET A 282 8.40 -17.49 1.90
N LEU A 283 9.72 -17.27 2.06
CA LEU A 283 10.72 -17.67 1.08
C LEU A 283 10.78 -19.21 0.94
N PHE A 284 10.67 -19.93 2.05
CA PHE A 284 10.56 -21.38 2.07
C PHE A 284 9.33 -21.88 1.30
N LEU A 285 8.15 -21.31 1.57
CA LEU A 285 6.93 -21.68 0.85
C LEU A 285 7.01 -21.36 -0.65
N LYS A 286 7.63 -20.24 -1.02
CA LYS A 286 7.89 -19.89 -2.42
C LYS A 286 8.81 -20.91 -3.10
N ALA A 287 9.86 -21.35 -2.43
CA ALA A 287 10.76 -22.37 -2.96
C ALA A 287 10.03 -23.73 -3.12
N LYS A 288 9.20 -24.12 -2.15
CA LYS A 288 8.38 -25.33 -2.25
C LYS A 288 7.34 -25.25 -3.38
N LEU A 289 6.78 -24.07 -3.67
CA LEU A 289 5.85 -23.90 -4.79
C LEU A 289 6.52 -24.16 -6.17
N LEU A 290 7.81 -23.90 -6.28
CA LEU A 290 8.60 -24.12 -7.50
C LEU A 290 9.21 -25.51 -7.58
N SER A 291 9.14 -26.33 -6.52
CA SER A 291 9.69 -27.68 -6.45
C SER A 291 8.69 -28.72 -6.98
N PRO A 292 9.16 -29.78 -7.68
CA PRO A 292 8.29 -30.88 -8.09
C PRO A 292 7.66 -31.65 -6.91
N ASP A 293 8.32 -31.68 -5.74
CA ASP A 293 7.81 -32.29 -4.51
C ASP A 293 7.05 -31.27 -3.65
N SER A 294 6.20 -30.46 -4.28
CA SER A 294 5.52 -29.36 -3.61
C SER A 294 4.35 -29.82 -2.75
N TYR A 295 4.10 -29.06 -1.69
CA TYR A 295 2.84 -29.14 -0.97
C TYR A 295 1.68 -28.76 -1.91
N SER A 296 0.47 -29.20 -1.59
CA SER A 296 -0.73 -28.76 -2.32
C SER A 296 -0.76 -27.22 -2.41
N ILE A 297 -1.06 -26.69 -3.60
CA ILE A 297 -1.17 -25.23 -3.83
C ILE A 297 -2.13 -24.59 -2.82
N LEU A 298 -3.23 -25.26 -2.53
CA LEU A 298 -4.22 -24.80 -1.55
C LEU A 298 -3.63 -24.70 -0.13
N LEU A 299 -2.77 -25.63 0.26
CA LEU A 299 -2.10 -25.61 1.55
C LEU A 299 -1.08 -24.47 1.64
N ILE A 300 -0.30 -24.28 0.57
CA ILE A 300 0.66 -23.15 0.49
C ILE A 300 -0.08 -21.82 0.57
N GLU A 301 -1.20 -21.66 -0.14
CA GLU A 301 -2.02 -20.44 -0.07
C GLU A 301 -2.54 -20.17 1.35
N ARG A 302 -3.03 -21.20 2.04
CA ARG A 302 -3.47 -21.07 3.44
C ARG A 302 -2.34 -20.65 4.36
N PHE A 303 -1.19 -21.31 4.27
CA PHE A 303 -0.01 -20.98 5.07
C PHE A 303 0.47 -19.55 4.79
N PHE A 304 0.51 -19.14 3.52
CA PHE A 304 0.88 -17.78 3.14
C PHE A 304 -0.07 -16.73 3.76
N LYS A 305 -1.40 -16.94 3.69
CA LYS A 305 -2.39 -16.05 4.32
C LYS A 305 -2.20 -15.95 5.83
N ILE A 306 -1.87 -17.06 6.49
CA ILE A 306 -1.58 -17.10 7.93
C ILE A 306 -0.34 -16.24 8.23
N ILE A 307 0.75 -16.42 7.49
CA ILE A 307 1.99 -15.65 7.66
C ILE A 307 1.71 -14.15 7.45
N MET A 308 1.01 -13.79 6.37
CA MET A 308 0.64 -12.40 6.10
C MET A 308 -0.19 -11.77 7.23
N SER A 309 -1.10 -12.54 7.84
CA SER A 309 -1.85 -12.08 9.01
C SER A 309 -0.94 -11.83 10.22
N GLY A 310 0.11 -12.61 10.39
CA GLY A 310 1.12 -12.42 11.44
C GLY A 310 1.94 -11.15 11.23
N LEU A 311 2.42 -10.91 10.01
CA LEU A 311 3.15 -9.69 9.64
C LEU A 311 2.31 -8.42 9.86
N SER A 312 0.99 -8.49 9.57
CA SER A 312 0.09 -7.37 9.85
C SER A 312 0.00 -7.07 11.34
N LEU A 313 -0.17 -8.11 12.18
CA LEU A 313 -0.21 -7.96 13.64
C LEU A 313 1.09 -7.37 14.22
N LEU A 314 2.27 -7.79 13.70
CA LEU A 314 3.55 -7.22 14.12
C LEU A 314 3.65 -5.73 13.78
N LYS A 315 3.21 -5.32 12.59
CA LYS A 315 3.16 -3.90 12.18
C LYS A 315 2.22 -3.06 13.04
N GLU A 316 1.16 -3.66 13.57
CA GLU A 316 0.22 -3.04 14.51
C GLU A 316 0.75 -3.03 15.96
N GLY A 317 1.96 -3.54 16.20
CA GLY A 317 2.63 -3.53 17.51
C GLY A 317 2.28 -4.72 18.42
N ALA A 318 1.73 -5.81 17.88
CA ALA A 318 1.46 -7.01 18.67
C ALA A 318 2.76 -7.66 19.20
N ASN A 319 2.67 -8.31 20.36
CA ASN A 319 3.79 -9.04 20.95
C ASN A 319 4.30 -10.14 20.02
N ALA A 320 5.59 -10.13 19.71
CA ALA A 320 6.23 -10.99 18.73
C ALA A 320 6.11 -12.49 19.06
N SER A 321 6.39 -12.89 20.31
CA SER A 321 6.29 -14.28 20.78
C SER A 321 4.84 -14.79 20.73
N PHE A 322 3.87 -13.93 21.09
CA PHE A 322 2.44 -14.26 20.99
C PHE A 322 2.01 -14.47 19.53
N VAL A 323 2.49 -13.61 18.60
CA VAL A 323 2.19 -13.76 17.17
C VAL A 323 2.71 -15.08 16.64
N LEU A 324 3.96 -15.47 16.96
CA LEU A 324 4.56 -16.72 16.51
C LEU A 324 3.78 -17.95 17.05
N LEU A 325 3.36 -17.90 18.33
CA LEU A 325 2.53 -18.95 18.94
C LEU A 325 1.16 -19.04 18.25
N LEU A 326 0.51 -17.91 18.01
CA LEU A 326 -0.77 -17.84 17.31
C LEU A 326 -0.68 -18.44 15.91
N LEU A 327 0.41 -18.17 15.19
CA LEU A 327 0.64 -18.71 13.85
C LEU A 327 0.82 -20.23 13.89
N LYS A 328 1.59 -20.78 14.85
CA LYS A 328 1.71 -22.24 15.04
C LYS A 328 0.33 -22.88 15.22
N MET A 329 -0.55 -22.28 16.04
CA MET A 329 -1.90 -22.79 16.25
C MET A 329 -2.77 -22.69 14.98
N LYS A 330 -2.70 -21.54 14.25
CA LYS A 330 -3.41 -21.38 12.98
C LYS A 330 -2.94 -22.36 11.90
N PHE A 331 -1.64 -22.66 11.80
CA PHE A 331 -1.12 -23.66 10.89
C PHE A 331 -1.69 -25.06 11.19
N LYS A 332 -1.76 -25.44 12.47
CA LYS A 332 -2.38 -26.72 12.89
C LYS A 332 -3.87 -26.77 12.52
N GLU A 333 -4.59 -25.66 12.69
CA GLU A 333 -6.00 -25.56 12.33
C GLU A 333 -6.21 -25.66 10.81
N ALA A 334 -5.32 -25.03 10.02
CA ALA A 334 -5.38 -25.06 8.56
C ALA A 334 -5.25 -26.47 7.96
N LEU A 335 -4.57 -27.38 8.67
CA LEU A 335 -4.44 -28.79 8.27
C LEU A 335 -5.69 -29.63 8.56
N LYS A 336 -6.53 -29.21 9.52
CA LYS A 336 -7.77 -29.91 9.88
C LYS A 336 -8.91 -29.67 8.92
N LEU A 337 -8.81 -28.62 8.09
CA LEU A 337 -9.84 -28.28 7.11
C LEU A 337 -9.77 -29.29 5.95
N LYS A 338 -10.65 -30.28 5.98
CA LYS A 338 -10.91 -31.18 4.85
C LYS A 338 -11.31 -30.37 3.62
N ALA A 339 -10.97 -30.86 2.43
CA ALA A 339 -11.50 -30.29 1.20
C ALA A 339 -13.04 -30.31 1.28
N LEU A 340 -13.69 -29.28 0.77
CA LEU A 340 -15.16 -29.18 0.82
C LEU A 340 -15.83 -30.41 0.19
N ASP A 341 -15.20 -30.96 -0.85
CA ASP A 341 -15.63 -32.15 -1.55
C ASP A 341 -15.57 -33.41 -0.66
N ASP A 342 -14.52 -33.57 0.15
CA ASP A 342 -14.40 -34.69 1.11
C ASP A 342 -15.46 -34.58 2.23
N ALA A 343 -15.73 -33.36 2.70
CA ALA A 343 -16.77 -33.14 3.70
C ALA A 343 -18.18 -33.38 3.13
N ILE A 344 -18.42 -33.04 1.86
CA ILE A 344 -19.67 -33.36 1.15
C ILE A 344 -19.82 -34.87 0.98
N LEU A 345 -18.78 -35.59 0.59
CA LEU A 345 -18.76 -37.04 0.41
C LEU A 345 -19.03 -37.78 1.71
N GLU A 346 -18.45 -37.33 2.86
CA GLU A 346 -18.74 -37.89 4.18
C GLU A 346 -20.18 -37.60 4.63
N LEU A 347 -20.73 -36.43 4.31
CA LEU A 347 -22.12 -36.13 4.59
C LEU A 347 -23.09 -36.91 3.72
N GLU A 348 -22.75 -37.22 2.49
CA GLU A 348 -23.53 -38.07 1.60
C GLU A 348 -23.49 -39.55 2.06
N GLN A 349 -22.31 -40.05 2.44
CA GLN A 349 -22.16 -41.42 3.00
C GLN A 349 -22.88 -41.57 4.33
N SER A 350 -22.86 -40.56 5.19
CA SER A 350 -23.58 -40.59 6.47
C SER A 350 -25.11 -40.51 6.28
N LYS A 351 -25.61 -39.85 5.23
CA LYS A 351 -27.04 -39.89 4.85
C LYS A 351 -27.47 -41.26 4.36
N GLU A 352 -26.64 -41.97 3.57
CA GLU A 352 -26.96 -43.31 3.12
C GLU A 352 -26.98 -44.32 4.27
N SER A 353 -26.12 -44.16 5.27
CA SER A 353 -26.09 -45.05 6.44
C SER A 353 -27.29 -44.84 7.38
N VAL A 354 -27.85 -43.64 7.44
CA VAL A 354 -29.03 -43.31 8.27
C VAL A 354 -30.35 -43.73 7.57
N LEU A 355 -30.37 -43.82 6.23
CA LEU A 355 -31.58 -44.19 5.48
C LEU A 355 -31.81 -45.70 5.30
N LYS A 356 -30.82 -46.56 5.64
CA LYS A 356 -30.95 -48.04 5.52
C LYS A 356 -31.78 -48.76 6.59
N PRO A 357 -32.07 -48.23 7.79
CA PRO A 357 -32.92 -48.96 8.78
C PRO A 357 -34.43 -48.69 8.67
N LEU A 358 -34.92 -47.75 7.84
CA LEU A 358 -36.33 -47.32 7.86
C LEU A 358 -37.27 -48.11 6.93
N ASN A 359 -36.75 -49.05 6.13
CA ASN A 359 -37.57 -49.83 5.17
C ASN A 359 -37.87 -51.29 5.56
N GLN A 360 -37.60 -51.73 6.77
CA GLN A 360 -37.89 -53.10 7.19
C GLN A 360 -38.96 -53.28 8.30
N ASN A 361 -39.63 -52.21 8.77
CA ASN A 361 -40.67 -52.32 9.80
C ASN A 361 -42.02 -51.67 9.42
N ALA A 362 -42.43 -51.77 8.17
CA ALA A 362 -43.75 -51.27 7.73
C ALA A 362 -44.85 -52.34 7.70
N ASN A 363 -44.71 -53.52 8.35
CA ASN A 363 -45.73 -54.57 8.32
C ASN A 363 -46.00 -55.26 9.66
N ALA A 364 -46.01 -54.57 10.77
CA ALA A 364 -46.58 -55.09 11.99
C ALA A 364 -47.11 -53.95 12.87
N PHE A 365 -48.33 -53.90 13.05
CA PHE A 365 -49.19 -53.26 14.06
C PHE A 365 -50.27 -52.37 13.49
N LYS A 366 -51.36 -53.06 13.05
CA LYS A 366 -52.73 -52.64 13.26
C LYS A 366 -53.20 -53.38 14.49
N GLN A 367 -53.60 -52.65 15.51
CA GLN A 367 -54.78 -52.79 16.38
C GLN A 367 -54.54 -52.20 17.76
N GLU A 368 -55.60 -51.46 18.17
CA GLU A 368 -56.04 -51.18 19.55
C GLU A 368 -55.14 -50.28 20.42
N SER A 369 -55.60 -49.31 21.15
CA SER A 369 -56.93 -48.82 21.59
C SER A 369 -56.74 -47.48 22.30
N THR A 370 -57.76 -46.67 22.20
CA THR A 370 -58.22 -45.56 23.09
C THR A 370 -57.82 -45.66 24.55
N GLU A 371 -57.42 -44.51 25.16
CA GLU A 371 -57.87 -43.92 26.42
C GLU A 371 -56.99 -42.74 26.80
N LYS A 372 -57.49 -41.59 26.81
CA LYS A 372 -57.99 -40.55 27.74
C LYS A 372 -57.09 -40.18 28.94
N ILE A 373 -56.91 -38.82 29.05
CA ILE A 373 -56.88 -37.98 30.28
C ILE A 373 -55.47 -37.89 30.95
N GLU A 374 -54.88 -36.76 31.29
CA GLU A 374 -55.23 -35.46 31.89
C GLU A 374 -54.02 -34.52 31.89
N LYS A 375 -54.29 -33.22 31.90
CA LYS A 375 -53.34 -32.15 32.27
C LYS A 375 -53.17 -32.10 33.80
N PRO A 376 -52.05 -31.62 34.32
CA PRO A 376 -52.02 -30.24 34.80
C PRO A 376 -50.72 -29.46 34.68
N GLU A 377 -50.92 -28.18 34.45
CA GLU A 377 -50.35 -26.93 34.98
C GLU A 377 -48.85 -26.76 35.29
N LYS A 378 -48.35 -25.69 34.59
CA LYS A 378 -47.45 -24.57 34.98
C LYS A 378 -46.29 -24.79 35.94
N LYS A 379 -45.09 -24.44 35.43
CA LYS A 379 -44.23 -23.38 36.04
C LYS A 379 -43.28 -22.76 34.99
N GLU A 380 -43.25 -21.42 35.02
CA GLU A 380 -42.37 -20.52 34.24
C GLU A 380 -40.90 -20.75 34.50
N SER A 381 -40.06 -20.70 33.46
CA SER A 381 -38.72 -20.12 33.51
C SER A 381 -38.22 -19.82 32.10
N ALA A 382 -37.99 -18.52 31.87
CA ALA A 382 -37.03 -17.85 31.00
C ALA A 382 -36.82 -18.35 29.55
N GLU A 383 -37.38 -17.58 28.64
CA GLU A 383 -37.16 -17.62 27.20
C GLU A 383 -35.76 -17.12 26.83
N THR A 384 -35.01 -17.96 26.12
CA THR A 384 -33.94 -17.54 25.21
C THR A 384 -34.53 -17.55 23.79
N PRO A 385 -34.40 -16.51 22.96
CA PRO A 385 -35.03 -16.47 21.65
C PRO A 385 -34.36 -17.43 20.68
N GLN A 386 -35.10 -18.43 20.26
CA GLN A 386 -34.74 -19.32 19.15
C GLN A 386 -34.92 -18.56 17.83
N THR A 387 -33.82 -18.36 17.10
CA THR A 387 -33.80 -17.91 15.70
C THR A 387 -34.47 -18.97 14.81
N PRO A 388 -35.38 -18.61 13.90
CA PRO A 388 -36.00 -19.58 12.99
C PRO A 388 -34.97 -20.17 12.04
N MET A 389 -34.94 -21.50 11.90
CA MET A 389 -34.11 -22.22 10.95
C MET A 389 -34.49 -21.82 9.51
N LEU A 390 -33.66 -21.02 8.88
CA LEU A 390 -33.75 -20.64 7.47
C LEU A 390 -33.62 -21.88 6.57
N SER A 391 -34.42 -21.95 5.51
CA SER A 391 -34.34 -23.04 4.51
C SER A 391 -32.99 -23.06 3.82
N ALA A 392 -32.57 -24.20 3.24
CA ALA A 392 -31.30 -24.30 2.53
C ALA A 392 -31.17 -23.28 1.38
N LYS A 393 -32.29 -22.92 0.72
CA LYS A 393 -32.34 -21.89 -0.32
C LYS A 393 -32.12 -20.49 0.25
N ASP A 394 -32.71 -20.17 1.39
CA ASP A 394 -32.55 -18.85 2.04
C ASP A 394 -31.13 -18.63 2.51
N ARG A 395 -30.40 -19.66 2.93
CA ARG A 395 -28.97 -19.58 3.27
C ARG A 395 -28.09 -19.24 2.08
N ILE A 396 -28.38 -19.80 0.89
CA ILE A 396 -27.63 -19.51 -0.33
C ILE A 396 -27.84 -18.04 -0.72
N PHE A 397 -29.08 -17.55 -0.73
CA PHE A 397 -29.37 -16.16 -1.11
C PHE A 397 -28.83 -15.17 -0.09
N HIS A 398 -28.82 -15.51 1.19
CA HIS A 398 -28.21 -14.68 2.22
C HIS A 398 -26.68 -14.57 2.05
N ASN A 399 -26.02 -15.66 1.64
CA ASN A 399 -24.58 -15.63 1.33
C ASN A 399 -24.26 -14.81 0.07
N LEU A 400 -25.10 -14.89 -0.97
CA LEU A 400 -24.96 -14.04 -2.16
C LEU A 400 -25.15 -12.57 -1.81
N PHE A 401 -26.09 -12.24 -0.90
CA PHE A 401 -26.26 -10.87 -0.45
C PHE A 401 -25.08 -10.35 0.35
N LYS A 402 -24.43 -11.19 1.18
CA LYS A 402 -23.16 -10.85 1.85
C LYS A 402 -22.04 -10.57 0.84
N GLN A 403 -21.97 -11.33 -0.26
CA GLN A 403 -21.01 -11.03 -1.33
C GLN A 403 -21.28 -9.65 -1.97
N VAL A 404 -22.55 -9.27 -2.17
CA VAL A 404 -22.90 -7.92 -2.62
C VAL A 404 -22.38 -6.86 -1.63
N GLN A 405 -22.58 -7.05 -0.32
CA GLN A 405 -22.08 -6.12 0.69
C GLN A 405 -20.55 -5.97 0.60
N THR A 406 -19.81 -7.07 0.54
CA THR A 406 -18.35 -7.07 0.40
C THR A 406 -17.89 -6.32 -0.86
N LEU A 407 -18.49 -6.59 -2.01
CA LEU A 407 -18.13 -5.93 -3.28
C LEU A 407 -18.48 -4.43 -3.30
N VAL A 408 -19.54 -4.01 -2.60
CA VAL A 408 -19.85 -2.58 -2.43
C VAL A 408 -18.79 -1.89 -1.57
N TYR A 409 -18.31 -2.54 -0.50
CA TYR A 409 -17.20 -2.06 0.33
C TYR A 409 -15.90 -1.92 -0.48
N GLU A 410 -15.53 -2.94 -1.26
CA GLU A 410 -14.33 -2.91 -2.10
C GLU A 410 -14.35 -1.77 -3.13
N ARG A 411 -15.53 -1.43 -3.64
CA ARG A 411 -15.70 -0.38 -4.63
C ARG A 411 -15.74 1.03 -4.04
N ASN A 412 -16.33 1.18 -2.87
CA ASN A 412 -16.38 2.45 -2.13
C ASN A 412 -16.68 2.17 -0.65
N TYR A 413 -15.72 2.45 0.22
CA TYR A 413 -15.81 2.19 1.66
C TYR A 413 -17.00 2.90 2.33
N GLU A 414 -17.21 4.19 2.04
CA GLU A 414 -18.30 4.98 2.62
C GLU A 414 -19.69 4.45 2.21
N LEU A 415 -19.85 4.13 0.93
CA LEU A 415 -21.07 3.52 0.41
C LEU A 415 -21.30 2.14 1.02
N GLY A 416 -20.25 1.33 1.20
CA GLY A 416 -20.31 0.01 1.83
C GLY A 416 -20.80 0.06 3.26
N ALA A 417 -20.25 0.97 4.07
CA ALA A 417 -20.65 1.17 5.46
C ALA A 417 -22.12 1.60 5.59
N VAL A 418 -22.55 2.53 4.73
CA VAL A 418 -23.96 2.98 4.70
C VAL A 418 -24.88 1.87 4.20
N PHE A 419 -24.47 1.08 3.22
CA PHE A 419 -25.23 -0.02 2.66
C PHE A 419 -25.44 -1.15 3.68
N GLU A 420 -24.38 -1.60 4.35
CA GLU A 420 -24.43 -2.66 5.37
C GLU A 420 -25.31 -2.25 6.57
N LYS A 421 -25.15 -1.03 7.05
CA LYS A 421 -25.89 -0.49 8.19
C LYS A 421 -27.38 -0.39 7.92
N ASN A 422 -27.77 0.00 6.71
CA ASN A 422 -29.14 0.44 6.42
C ASN A 422 -29.94 -0.52 5.52
N ILE A 423 -29.30 -1.49 4.84
CA ILE A 423 -30.00 -2.39 3.92
C ILE A 423 -30.01 -3.81 4.46
N ARG A 424 -31.20 -4.38 4.62
CA ARG A 424 -31.40 -5.75 5.09
C ARG A 424 -32.02 -6.61 3.99
N PHE A 425 -31.41 -7.77 3.73
CA PHE A 425 -31.96 -8.79 2.83
C PHE A 425 -33.29 -9.32 3.37
N ILE A 426 -34.28 -9.47 2.50
CA ILE A 426 -35.56 -10.11 2.81
C ILE A 426 -35.71 -11.39 2.01
N ASP A 427 -35.71 -11.32 0.69
CA ASP A 427 -35.96 -12.48 -0.18
C ASP A 427 -35.43 -12.26 -1.60
N PHE A 428 -35.19 -13.35 -2.32
CA PHE A 428 -34.89 -13.35 -3.75
C PHE A 428 -35.74 -14.37 -4.51
N ASP A 429 -36.64 -13.89 -5.36
CA ASP A 429 -37.43 -14.72 -6.23
C ASP A 429 -36.69 -14.98 -7.56
N SER A 430 -36.24 -16.23 -7.73
CA SER A 430 -35.50 -16.69 -8.92
C SER A 430 -36.35 -16.74 -10.19
N GLN A 431 -37.69 -16.86 -10.08
CA GLN A 431 -38.59 -16.92 -11.25
C GLN A 431 -38.83 -15.54 -11.83
N THR A 432 -39.09 -14.56 -10.99
CA THR A 432 -39.32 -13.17 -11.40
C THR A 432 -38.04 -12.35 -11.45
N LYS A 433 -36.89 -12.93 -11.05
CA LYS A 433 -35.58 -12.26 -10.89
C LYS A 433 -35.68 -10.97 -10.08
N THR A 434 -36.39 -11.05 -8.94
CA THR A 434 -36.67 -9.89 -8.08
C THR A 434 -35.99 -10.07 -6.72
N LEU A 435 -35.08 -9.15 -6.38
CA LEU A 435 -34.42 -9.05 -5.07
C LEU A 435 -35.20 -8.07 -4.20
N THR A 436 -35.68 -8.55 -3.05
CA THR A 436 -36.42 -7.74 -2.08
C THR A 436 -35.54 -7.45 -0.87
N TRP A 437 -35.39 -6.17 -0.55
CA TRP A 437 -34.70 -5.74 0.67
C TRP A 437 -35.47 -4.65 1.41
N GLU A 438 -35.13 -4.46 2.69
CA GLU A 438 -35.63 -3.38 3.54
C GLU A 438 -34.56 -2.29 3.66
N SER A 439 -34.97 -1.02 3.60
CA SER A 439 -34.09 0.11 3.80
C SER A 439 -34.45 0.87 5.05
N LEU A 440 -33.51 0.98 5.99
CA LEU A 440 -33.61 1.74 7.23
C LEU A 440 -32.93 3.11 7.14
N ALA A 441 -32.49 3.52 5.95
CA ALA A 441 -31.69 4.70 5.72
C ALA A 441 -32.41 6.01 6.12
N THR A 442 -31.73 6.86 6.86
CA THR A 442 -32.12 8.23 7.22
C THR A 442 -31.80 9.22 6.09
N HIS A 443 -32.20 10.50 6.22
CA HIS A 443 -32.10 11.47 5.11
C HIS A 443 -30.75 11.55 4.41
N LYS A 444 -29.64 11.66 5.12
CA LYS A 444 -28.27 11.72 4.54
C LYS A 444 -27.85 10.41 3.86
N ASP A 445 -28.08 9.30 4.54
CA ASP A 445 -27.72 7.97 4.03
C ASP A 445 -28.56 7.60 2.80
N LYS A 446 -29.81 8.05 2.76
CA LYS A 446 -30.73 7.84 1.63
C LYS A 446 -30.31 8.60 0.38
N GLU A 447 -29.73 9.78 0.53
CA GLU A 447 -29.23 10.60 -0.57
C GLU A 447 -27.98 9.96 -1.19
N LEU A 448 -27.01 9.52 -0.38
CA LEU A 448 -25.81 8.79 -0.83
C LEU A 448 -26.17 7.48 -1.56
N LEU A 449 -27.09 6.70 -1.00
CA LEU A 449 -27.57 5.47 -1.64
C LEU A 449 -28.26 5.71 -2.98
N ARG A 450 -28.98 6.84 -3.14
CA ARG A 450 -29.61 7.23 -4.41
C ARG A 450 -28.60 7.67 -5.45
N GLU A 451 -27.67 8.53 -5.10
CA GLU A 451 -26.61 9.00 -6.01
C GLU A 451 -25.75 7.84 -6.56
N ARG A 452 -25.43 6.90 -5.70
CA ARG A 452 -24.54 5.77 -6.03
C ARG A 452 -25.31 4.48 -6.38
N PHE A 453 -26.65 4.54 -6.53
CA PHE A 453 -27.48 3.37 -6.79
C PHE A 453 -27.07 2.58 -8.04
N LYS A 454 -26.56 3.23 -9.09
CA LYS A 454 -26.04 2.56 -10.29
C LYS A 454 -24.91 1.59 -9.99
N ILE A 455 -24.03 1.91 -9.04
CA ILE A 455 -22.90 1.06 -8.61
C ILE A 455 -23.46 -0.16 -7.90
N VAL A 456 -24.37 0.04 -6.93
CA VAL A 456 -24.99 -1.06 -6.19
C VAL A 456 -25.77 -1.97 -7.13
N LYS A 457 -26.53 -1.41 -8.06
CA LYS A 457 -27.29 -2.19 -9.04
C LYS A 457 -26.39 -3.03 -9.94
N SER A 458 -25.30 -2.48 -10.46
CA SER A 458 -24.33 -3.22 -11.29
C SER A 458 -23.71 -4.41 -10.53
N ILE A 459 -23.44 -4.27 -9.23
CA ILE A 459 -22.92 -5.35 -8.40
C ILE A 459 -24.01 -6.41 -8.15
N VAL A 460 -25.26 -6.01 -7.87
CA VAL A 460 -26.39 -6.92 -7.71
C VAL A 460 -26.65 -7.71 -9.00
N ASP A 461 -26.63 -7.07 -10.14
CA ASP A 461 -26.81 -7.70 -11.46
C ASP A 461 -25.68 -8.72 -11.74
N GLY A 462 -24.45 -8.45 -11.29
CA GLY A 462 -23.32 -9.38 -11.39
C GLY A 462 -23.46 -10.62 -10.50
N VAL A 463 -23.85 -10.43 -9.23
CA VAL A 463 -23.89 -11.51 -8.23
C VAL A 463 -25.15 -12.37 -8.35
N PHE A 464 -26.34 -11.78 -8.45
CA PHE A 464 -27.62 -12.49 -8.51
C PHE A 464 -28.05 -12.82 -9.94
N GLY A 465 -27.69 -11.97 -10.93
CA GLY A 465 -28.14 -12.08 -12.31
C GLY A 465 -27.17 -12.78 -13.27
N LYS A 466 -25.92 -13.09 -12.82
CA LYS A 466 -24.86 -13.60 -13.72
C LYS A 466 -24.72 -12.78 -15.02
N GLY A 467 -24.92 -11.46 -14.91
CA GLY A 467 -24.89 -10.52 -16.03
C GLY A 467 -26.25 -10.10 -16.59
N GLU A 468 -27.34 -10.68 -16.12
CA GLU A 468 -28.71 -10.23 -16.45
C GLU A 468 -29.23 -9.22 -15.42
N SER A 469 -30.13 -8.31 -15.84
CA SER A 469 -30.66 -7.27 -14.96
C SER A 469 -31.67 -7.82 -13.95
N ILE A 470 -31.40 -7.56 -12.66
CA ILE A 470 -32.22 -7.96 -11.52
C ILE A 470 -33.18 -6.81 -11.14
N LYS A 471 -34.44 -7.12 -10.88
CA LYS A 471 -35.40 -6.15 -10.34
C LYS A 471 -35.19 -6.02 -8.84
N ILE A 472 -35.12 -4.79 -8.33
CA ILE A 472 -34.96 -4.52 -6.90
C ILE A 472 -36.29 -3.97 -6.36
N ALA A 473 -36.84 -4.64 -5.34
CA ALA A 473 -38.06 -4.24 -4.64
C ALA A 473 -37.74 -3.76 -3.21
N LEU A 474 -38.30 -2.61 -2.79
CA LEU A 474 -38.16 -2.06 -1.45
C LEU A 474 -39.43 -2.36 -0.61
N LYS A 475 -39.24 -2.94 0.58
CA LYS A 475 -40.30 -3.10 1.56
C LYS A 475 -40.30 -1.90 2.53
N ASN A 476 -41.41 -1.15 2.59
CA ASN A 476 -41.57 -0.05 3.53
C ASN A 476 -42.35 -0.52 4.77
N GLN A 477 -41.93 -0.12 5.97
CA GLN A 477 -42.54 -0.54 7.25
C GLN A 477 -43.97 -0.07 7.46
N ASN A 478 -44.56 0.79 6.61
CA ASN A 478 -45.87 1.40 6.85
C ASN A 478 -46.96 1.14 5.80
N LYS A 479 -46.81 0.17 4.92
CA LYS A 479 -47.94 -0.32 4.08
C LYS A 479 -47.61 -1.71 3.54
N SER A 480 -48.58 -2.61 3.68
CA SER A 480 -48.62 -3.94 3.05
C SER A 480 -48.86 -3.84 1.54
N ALA A 481 -47.89 -3.31 0.81
CA ALA A 481 -47.87 -3.32 -0.65
C ALA A 481 -46.43 -3.28 -1.13
N LEU A 482 -46.07 -4.27 -1.91
CA LEU A 482 -44.83 -4.31 -2.68
C LEU A 482 -44.86 -3.21 -3.75
N GLU A 483 -44.21 -2.09 -3.52
CA GLU A 483 -43.92 -1.14 -4.59
C GLU A 483 -42.73 -1.66 -5.42
N VAL A 484 -43.03 -2.18 -6.59
CA VAL A 484 -42.06 -2.39 -7.63
C VAL A 484 -41.55 -1.02 -8.08
N VAL A 485 -40.29 -0.70 -7.85
CA VAL A 485 -39.68 0.53 -8.36
C VAL A 485 -39.78 0.47 -9.89
N LYS A 486 -40.77 1.15 -10.45
CA LYS A 486 -40.88 1.35 -11.89
C LYS A 486 -39.60 2.05 -12.36
N GLU A 487 -39.05 1.56 -13.47
CA GLU A 487 -37.91 2.15 -14.16
C GLU A 487 -38.00 3.68 -14.14
N PHE A 488 -37.06 4.34 -13.44
CA PHE A 488 -36.88 5.78 -13.56
C PHE A 488 -36.40 6.08 -14.97
N LYS A 489 -37.30 6.53 -15.83
CA LYS A 489 -36.95 7.16 -17.11
C LYS A 489 -36.23 8.48 -16.77
N PHE A 490 -34.90 8.48 -16.89
CA PHE A 490 -34.14 9.72 -16.96
C PHE A 490 -34.48 10.41 -18.29
N PRO A 491 -34.63 11.75 -18.29
CA PRO A 491 -34.77 12.49 -19.56
C PRO A 491 -33.49 12.25 -20.37
N SER A 492 -33.67 11.69 -21.55
CA SER A 492 -32.61 11.49 -22.53
C SER A 492 -32.02 12.85 -22.93
N LEU A 493 -30.78 13.11 -22.53
CA LEU A 493 -29.96 14.14 -23.14
C LEU A 493 -29.70 13.72 -24.59
N LYS A 494 -30.42 14.35 -25.51
CA LYS A 494 -30.15 14.25 -26.93
C LYS A 494 -28.73 14.75 -27.20
N PRO A 495 -27.91 14.07 -28.01
CA PRO A 495 -26.64 14.62 -28.46
C PRO A 495 -26.90 15.84 -29.33
N LYS A 496 -26.30 16.98 -29.00
CA LYS A 496 -26.24 18.14 -29.89
C LYS A 496 -25.33 17.82 -31.07
N PRO A 497 -25.72 18.19 -32.29
CA PRO A 497 -24.91 17.97 -33.47
C PRO A 497 -23.67 18.85 -33.45
N THR A 498 -22.54 18.28 -33.81
CA THR A 498 -21.29 18.94 -34.18
C THR A 498 -21.55 19.88 -35.35
N THR A 499 -21.35 21.17 -35.16
CA THR A 499 -21.10 22.12 -36.24
C THR A 499 -19.79 22.85 -35.96
N GLU A 500 -18.82 22.55 -36.77
CA GLU A 500 -17.67 23.41 -37.03
C GLU A 500 -18.19 24.76 -37.52
N THR A 501 -17.80 25.85 -36.89
CA THR A 501 -17.57 27.15 -37.55
C THR A 501 -16.90 28.14 -36.60
N THR A 502 -15.68 28.51 -36.98
CA THR A 502 -15.02 29.84 -36.84
C THR A 502 -14.93 30.48 -35.45
N ALA A 503 -13.77 30.33 -34.85
CA ALA A 503 -13.14 31.24 -33.91
C ALA A 503 -12.77 32.54 -34.64
N GLU A 504 -13.44 33.65 -34.38
CA GLU A 504 -12.92 35.01 -34.72
C GLU A 504 -13.79 36.17 -34.22
N THR A 505 -14.68 36.04 -33.23
CA THR A 505 -15.49 37.19 -32.79
C THR A 505 -15.74 37.35 -31.29
N LYS A 506 -14.92 36.79 -30.42
CA LYS A 506 -15.09 36.93 -28.95
C LYS A 506 -13.90 37.49 -28.17
N GLU A 507 -12.87 37.99 -28.83
CA GLU A 507 -11.73 38.65 -28.14
C GLU A 507 -11.86 40.19 -27.98
N LYS A 508 -12.91 40.83 -28.49
CA LYS A 508 -13.07 42.29 -28.37
C LYS A 508 -13.97 42.76 -27.23
N GLU A 509 -14.82 41.92 -26.68
CA GLU A 509 -15.74 42.35 -25.59
C GLU A 509 -15.20 42.15 -24.16
N THR A 510 -14.11 41.39 -23.97
CA THR A 510 -13.52 41.14 -22.63
C THR A 510 -12.42 42.17 -22.27
N LYS A 511 -11.92 42.97 -23.21
CA LYS A 511 -10.90 44.00 -22.93
C LYS A 511 -11.47 45.35 -22.49
N GLU A 512 -12.74 45.63 -22.76
CA GLU A 512 -13.37 46.89 -22.32
C GLU A 512 -14.00 46.83 -20.92
N ALA A 513 -14.18 45.67 -20.33
CA ALA A 513 -14.71 45.52 -18.97
C ALA A 513 -13.64 45.63 -17.86
N ILE A 514 -12.37 45.38 -18.18
CA ILE A 514 -11.25 45.38 -17.20
C ILE A 514 -10.64 46.79 -17.02
N GLU A 515 -10.82 47.69 -17.99
CA GLU A 515 -10.27 49.07 -17.90
C GLU A 515 -11.16 50.07 -17.14
N LYS A 516 -12.39 49.72 -16.77
CA LYS A 516 -13.30 50.59 -16.00
C LYS A 516 -13.33 50.35 -14.50
N GLU A 517 -12.73 49.28 -13.99
CA GLU A 517 -12.65 49.01 -12.54
C GLU A 517 -11.37 49.46 -11.84
N THR A 518 -10.33 49.88 -12.58
CA THR A 518 -9.03 50.30 -12.02
C THR A 518 -8.88 51.80 -11.78
N LYS A 519 -9.94 52.61 -11.95
CA LYS A 519 -9.88 54.09 -11.75
C LYS A 519 -10.77 54.64 -10.64
N LYS A 520 -11.22 53.81 -9.67
CA LYS A 520 -12.14 54.30 -8.62
C LYS A 520 -11.74 54.01 -7.18
N ASN A 521 -10.51 53.63 -6.92
CA ASN A 521 -10.05 53.36 -5.54
C ASN A 521 -8.68 54.01 -5.22
N ASP A 522 -8.56 55.33 -5.51
CA ASP A 522 -7.55 56.16 -4.85
C ASP A 522 -8.27 57.35 -4.26
N ALA A 523 -8.52 57.32 -2.98
CA ALA A 523 -8.67 58.36 -2.00
C ALA A 523 -9.72 58.03 -0.94
N LYS A 524 -9.30 57.47 0.18
CA LYS A 524 -9.80 57.86 1.51
C LYS A 524 -8.87 57.31 2.60
N GLU A 525 -8.48 58.25 3.42
CA GLU A 525 -7.59 58.16 4.56
C GLU A 525 -7.95 57.15 5.65
N ILE A 526 -6.89 56.69 6.26
CA ILE A 526 -6.67 55.92 7.46
C ILE A 526 -7.46 56.50 8.65
N GLN A 527 -8.30 55.70 9.28
CA GLN A 527 -8.58 55.76 10.73
C GLN A 527 -8.48 54.37 11.31
N GLU A 528 -7.57 54.23 12.26
CA GLU A 528 -7.36 53.06 13.11
C GLU A 528 -8.62 52.70 13.89
N THR A 529 -9.14 51.51 13.68
CA THR A 529 -9.99 50.81 14.65
C THR A 529 -9.53 49.39 14.75
N GLN A 530 -9.20 49.00 16.00
CA GLN A 530 -8.78 47.65 16.41
C GLN A 530 -9.72 46.57 15.87
N PRO A 531 -9.20 45.41 15.42
CA PRO A 531 -10.04 44.30 14.98
C PRO A 531 -10.65 43.58 16.19
N LYS A 532 -11.96 43.41 16.20
CA LYS A 532 -12.64 42.43 17.05
C LYS A 532 -12.26 41.03 16.55
N GLU A 533 -11.58 40.28 17.39
CA GLU A 533 -11.25 38.88 17.17
C GLU A 533 -12.54 38.07 17.00
N THR A 534 -12.74 37.48 15.83
CA THR A 534 -13.71 36.38 15.63
C THR A 534 -13.14 35.12 16.28
N PRO A 535 -13.89 34.39 17.11
CA PRO A 535 -13.39 33.17 17.72
C PRO A 535 -13.02 32.16 16.66
N THR A 536 -11.83 31.55 16.83
CA THR A 536 -11.36 30.46 15.95
C THR A 536 -12.30 29.27 16.01
N ALA A 537 -12.46 28.52 14.92
CA ALA A 537 -13.33 27.33 14.82
C ALA A 537 -13.11 26.32 15.98
N LEU A 538 -11.93 26.33 16.59
CA LEU A 538 -11.60 25.50 17.75
C LEU A 538 -12.22 26.04 19.06
N GLN A 539 -12.34 27.36 19.22
CA GLN A 539 -13.01 27.97 20.38
C GLN A 539 -14.52 27.74 20.33
N GLU A 540 -15.11 27.75 19.13
CA GLU A 540 -16.53 27.36 18.93
C GLU A 540 -16.74 25.87 19.19
N PHE A 541 -15.80 25.02 18.79
CA PHE A 541 -15.88 23.58 19.07
C PHE A 541 -15.80 23.30 20.56
N MET A 542 -14.89 23.96 21.30
CA MET A 542 -14.74 23.79 22.75
C MET A 542 -15.96 24.32 23.53
N ALA A 543 -16.58 25.40 23.06
CA ALA A 543 -17.80 25.93 23.69
C ALA A 543 -19.02 25.03 23.45
N ASN A 544 -19.11 24.37 22.30
CA ASN A 544 -20.23 23.48 21.95
C ASN A 544 -20.11 22.06 22.54
N HIS A 545 -18.94 21.69 23.09
CA HIS A 545 -18.67 20.34 23.62
C HIS A 545 -18.07 20.39 25.04
N SER A 546 -18.41 21.43 25.82
CA SER A 546 -17.89 21.63 27.18
C SER A 546 -18.12 20.43 28.10
N ASP A 547 -19.31 19.83 28.03
CA ASP A 547 -19.70 18.70 28.86
C ASP A 547 -18.88 17.43 28.56
N LEU A 548 -18.60 17.16 27.29
CA LEU A 548 -17.77 16.05 26.85
C LEU A 548 -16.29 16.23 27.26
N ILE A 549 -15.80 17.47 27.23
CA ILE A 549 -14.43 17.83 27.64
C ILE A 549 -14.27 17.69 29.16
N GLU A 550 -15.30 18.03 29.95
CA GLU A 550 -15.28 17.82 31.40
C GLU A 550 -15.32 16.33 31.76
N GLU A 551 -16.10 15.53 31.05
CA GLU A 551 -16.17 14.08 31.22
C GLU A 551 -14.80 13.41 30.93
N ILE A 552 -14.14 13.78 29.84
CA ILE A 552 -12.80 13.30 29.48
C ILE A 552 -11.76 13.75 30.54
N LYS A 553 -11.83 14.98 31.02
CA LYS A 553 -10.91 15.46 32.07
C LYS A 553 -11.05 14.68 33.39
N SER A 554 -12.29 14.30 33.74
CA SER A 554 -12.55 13.53 34.95
C SER A 554 -12.12 12.07 34.85
N GLU A 555 -12.27 11.48 33.67
CA GLU A 555 -11.96 10.06 33.42
C GLU A 555 -10.44 9.79 33.27
N PHE A 556 -9.69 10.78 32.76
CA PHE A 556 -8.25 10.65 32.53
C PHE A 556 -7.36 11.48 33.49
N GLU A 557 -7.90 12.07 34.55
CA GLU A 557 -7.18 12.92 35.54
C GLU A 557 -6.34 14.06 34.91
N ILE A 558 -6.78 14.64 33.79
CA ILE A 558 -6.06 15.69 33.06
C ILE A 558 -6.28 17.04 33.77
N LYS A 559 -5.22 17.64 34.33
CA LYS A 559 -5.28 18.88 35.13
C LYS A 559 -5.49 20.16 34.31
N SER A 560 -5.06 20.21 33.06
CA SER A 560 -5.30 21.34 32.13
C SER A 560 -5.19 20.91 30.69
N VAL A 561 -5.96 21.55 29.79
CA VAL A 561 -5.82 21.44 28.34
C VAL A 561 -5.42 22.83 27.87
N GLU A 562 -4.16 23.02 27.45
CA GLU A 562 -3.66 24.26 26.86
C GLU A 562 -3.51 24.09 25.35
N LEU A 563 -3.88 25.16 24.64
CA LEU A 563 -3.66 25.27 23.20
C LEU A 563 -2.20 25.58 22.92
N LEU A 564 -1.53 24.69 22.20
CA LEU A 564 -0.20 24.92 21.62
C LEU A 564 -0.33 25.55 20.23
#